data_95c624aabc782e16f5654c8f9f6f0366
#
_entry.id   95c624aabc782e16f5654c8f9f6f0366
#
_cell.length_a   1.000
_cell.length_b   1.000
_cell.length_c   1.000
_cell.angle_alpha   90.00
_cell.angle_beta   90.00
_cell.angle_gamma   90.00
#
_symmetry.space_group_name_H-M   'P 1'
#
loop_
_entity.id
_entity.type
_entity.pdbx_description
1 polymer ?
#
loop_
_entity_poly.entity_id
_entity_poly.type
_entity_poly.pdbx_seq_one_letter_code
_entity_poly.pdbx_strand_id
1 'polypeptide(L)'
;MGTAAGPGFDTEALRRGIEGQDATALLSLYANDAELRVVDRDTQPSHPMVMHGREQIGRMLDDVYGRDMTHKLDQCVVQGDHVAFQESCLYPDGTRVLANSMMSLRDGKIVDQTVLQAWDAEE
;
A
#
# COMPACT_ATOMS: atom_id res chain seq x y z
N MET A 1 0.46 24.54 -18.43
CA MET A 1 0.47 23.90 -18.23
C MET A 1 1.00 23.24 -17.90
N GLY A 2 1.07 22.98 -17.48
CA GLY A 2 1.53 22.31 -17.26
C GLY A 2 1.69 21.59 -17.01
N THR A 3 1.75 21.37 -17.04
CA THR A 3 1.84 20.50 -16.83
C THR A 3 2.32 19.67 -16.65
N ALA A 4 2.07 19.43 -16.84
CA ALA A 4 2.39 18.14 -16.41
C ALA A 4 3.78 17.76 -16.59
N ALA A 5 4.47 17.98 -15.77
CA ALA A 5 5.85 17.62 -15.76
C ALA A 5 5.99 16.12 -15.50
N GLY A 6 5.99 15.33 -16.52
CA GLY A 6 6.21 13.91 -16.40
C GLY A 6 5.06 13.14 -15.75
N PRO A 7 5.18 11.82 -15.62
CA PRO A 7 4.13 11.00 -15.04
C PRO A 7 4.01 11.24 -13.54
N GLY A 8 2.83 11.58 -13.10
CA GLY A 8 2.51 11.68 -11.70
C GLY A 8 2.04 10.34 -11.15
N PHE A 9 1.81 10.28 -9.84
CA PHE A 9 1.24 9.10 -9.22
C PHE A 9 -0.27 9.07 -9.46
N ASP A 10 -0.79 7.91 -9.82
CA ASP A 10 -2.21 7.73 -10.11
C ASP A 10 -2.98 7.42 -8.83
N THR A 11 -3.43 8.47 -8.14
CA THR A 11 -4.18 8.33 -6.88
C THR A 11 -5.51 7.61 -7.09
N GLU A 12 -6.17 7.82 -8.25
CA GLU A 12 -7.43 7.14 -8.53
C GLU A 12 -7.23 5.64 -8.73
N ALA A 13 -6.14 5.23 -9.37
CA ALA A 13 -5.82 3.81 -9.49
C ALA A 13 -5.55 3.18 -8.12
N LEU A 14 -4.88 3.92 -7.24
CA LEU A 14 -4.66 3.46 -5.86
C LEU A 14 -6.01 3.26 -5.15
N ARG A 15 -6.91 4.23 -5.23
CA ARG A 15 -8.22 4.13 -4.59
C ARG A 15 -9.02 2.95 -5.12
N ARG A 16 -9.09 2.81 -6.45
CA ARG A 16 -9.83 1.73 -7.08
C ARG A 16 -9.26 0.36 -6.69
N GLY A 17 -7.93 0.27 -6.64
CA GLY A 17 -7.28 -0.98 -6.25
C GLY A 17 -7.54 -1.35 -4.81
N ILE A 18 -7.43 -0.39 -3.90
CA ILE A 18 -7.66 -0.61 -2.47
C ILE A 18 -9.14 -0.93 -2.20
N GLU A 19 -10.04 -0.04 -2.60
CA GLU A 19 -11.45 -0.17 -2.26
C GLU A 19 -12.15 -1.25 -3.09
N GLY A 20 -11.66 -1.50 -4.30
CA GLY A 20 -12.16 -2.56 -5.16
C GLY A 20 -11.50 -3.91 -4.93
N GLN A 21 -10.54 -3.99 -4.02
CA GLN A 21 -9.79 -5.21 -3.72
C GLN A 21 -9.18 -5.83 -4.99
N ASP A 22 -8.53 -4.98 -5.79
CA ASP A 22 -7.95 -5.37 -7.07
C ASP A 22 -6.42 -5.40 -6.96
N ALA A 23 -5.88 -6.57 -6.61
CA ALA A 23 -4.44 -6.74 -6.43
C ALA A 23 -3.67 -6.48 -7.72
N THR A 24 -4.22 -6.84 -8.87
CA THR A 24 -3.56 -6.62 -10.15
C THR A 24 -3.41 -5.12 -10.45
N ALA A 25 -4.47 -4.36 -10.19
CA ALA A 25 -4.43 -2.91 -10.38
C ALA A 25 -3.39 -2.27 -9.45
N LEU A 26 -3.34 -2.73 -8.19
CA LEU A 26 -2.35 -2.22 -7.23
C LEU A 26 -0.93 -2.56 -7.66
N LEU A 27 -0.70 -3.79 -8.11
CA LEU A 27 0.64 -4.22 -8.53
C LEU A 27 1.15 -3.38 -9.71
N SER A 28 0.26 -2.90 -10.57
CA SER A 28 0.64 -2.07 -11.71
C SER A 28 1.26 -0.73 -11.30
N LEU A 29 1.09 -0.32 -10.05
CA LEU A 29 1.65 0.93 -9.54
C LEU A 29 3.11 0.79 -9.12
N TYR A 30 3.64 -0.43 -9.04
CA TYR A 30 4.99 -0.71 -8.56
C TYR A 30 5.99 -0.86 -9.70
N ALA A 31 7.20 -0.33 -9.47
CA ALA A 31 8.33 -0.59 -10.37
C ALA A 31 8.78 -2.04 -10.22
N ASN A 32 9.49 -2.57 -11.23
CA ASN A 32 9.94 -3.95 -11.24
C ASN A 32 10.84 -4.30 -10.05
N ASP A 33 11.64 -3.33 -9.60
CA ASP A 33 12.63 -3.50 -8.54
C ASP A 33 12.19 -2.90 -7.21
N ALA A 34 10.90 -2.68 -7.01
CA ALA A 34 10.37 -2.05 -5.80
C ALA A 34 10.69 -2.88 -4.55
N GLU A 35 10.85 -2.19 -3.44
CA GLU A 35 10.98 -2.82 -2.14
C GLU A 35 9.82 -2.36 -1.25
N LEU A 36 9.21 -3.31 -0.57
CA LEU A 36 8.11 -3.06 0.36
C LEU A 36 8.45 -3.64 1.72
N ARG A 37 8.33 -2.82 2.76
CA ARG A 37 8.54 -3.25 4.14
C ARG A 37 7.25 -3.06 4.92
N VAL A 38 6.91 -4.05 5.75
CA VAL A 38 5.71 -4.01 6.59
C VAL A 38 6.11 -4.22 8.04
N VAL A 39 5.66 -3.31 8.89
CA VAL A 39 5.73 -3.46 10.34
C VAL A 39 4.30 -3.59 10.86
N ASP A 40 3.97 -4.73 11.45
CA ASP A 40 2.64 -5.02 11.94
C ASP A 40 2.72 -5.60 13.35
N ARG A 41 1.64 -6.22 13.83
CA ARG A 41 1.60 -6.77 15.21
C ARG A 41 2.53 -7.97 15.41
N ASP A 42 2.98 -8.59 14.31
CA ASP A 42 3.84 -9.78 14.35
C ASP A 42 5.29 -9.46 13.98
N THR A 43 5.60 -8.21 13.68
CA THR A 43 6.95 -7.78 13.29
C THR A 43 7.36 -6.57 14.14
N GLN A 44 8.58 -6.10 13.91
CA GLN A 44 9.09 -4.94 14.66
C GLN A 44 9.97 -4.10 13.73
N PRO A 45 10.21 -2.82 14.08
CA PRO A 45 10.96 -1.93 13.19
C PRO A 45 12.34 -2.42 12.79
N SER A 46 13.03 -3.14 13.68
CA SER A 46 14.36 -3.67 13.37
C SER A 46 14.32 -4.94 12.55
N HIS A 47 13.14 -5.58 12.44
CA HIS A 47 12.95 -6.83 11.70
C HIS A 47 11.61 -6.80 10.98
N PRO A 48 11.42 -5.88 10.01
CA PRO A 48 10.15 -5.82 9.26
C PRO A 48 10.05 -7.01 8.31
N MET A 49 8.84 -7.25 7.84
CA MET A 49 8.66 -8.16 6.70
C MET A 49 9.08 -7.39 5.45
N VAL A 50 9.97 -7.99 4.64
CA VAL A 50 10.51 -7.33 3.46
C VAL A 50 10.18 -8.14 2.21
N MET A 51 9.66 -7.46 1.20
CA MET A 51 9.39 -8.06 -0.10
C MET A 51 10.14 -7.27 -1.17
N HIS A 52 10.86 -7.99 -2.04
CA HIS A 52 11.60 -7.39 -3.15
C HIS A 52 10.99 -7.80 -4.47
N GLY A 53 10.74 -6.80 -5.32
CA GLY A 53 10.29 -7.03 -6.68
C GLY A 53 8.80 -7.34 -6.77
N ARG A 54 8.30 -7.23 -8.01
CA ARG A 54 6.87 -7.35 -8.26
C ARG A 54 6.30 -8.73 -7.98
N GLU A 55 7.12 -9.79 -8.10
CA GLU A 55 6.63 -11.13 -7.82
C GLU A 55 6.28 -11.29 -6.33
N GLN A 56 7.20 -10.92 -5.45
CA GLN A 56 6.96 -11.02 -4.00
C GLN A 56 5.87 -10.07 -3.54
N ILE A 57 5.90 -8.83 -4.04
CA ILE A 57 4.89 -7.84 -3.70
C ILE A 57 3.51 -8.30 -4.20
N GLY A 58 3.46 -8.85 -5.41
CA GLY A 58 2.21 -9.36 -5.98
C GLY A 58 1.59 -10.47 -5.15
N ARG A 59 2.39 -11.40 -4.62
CA ARG A 59 1.88 -12.46 -3.75
C ARG A 59 1.27 -11.88 -2.47
N MET A 60 1.92 -10.87 -1.89
CA MET A 60 1.40 -10.22 -0.70
C MET A 60 0.09 -9.50 -0.99
N LEU A 61 0.02 -8.78 -2.12
CA LEU A 61 -1.21 -8.09 -2.51
C LEU A 61 -2.34 -9.08 -2.79
N ASP A 62 -2.05 -10.20 -3.46
CA ASP A 62 -3.04 -11.24 -3.69
C ASP A 62 -3.58 -11.80 -2.38
N ASP A 63 -2.71 -12.03 -1.40
CA ASP A 63 -3.12 -12.53 -0.09
C ASP A 63 -4.00 -11.53 0.65
N VAL A 64 -3.52 -10.28 0.77
CA VAL A 64 -4.23 -9.26 1.57
C VAL A 64 -5.55 -8.87 0.93
N TYR A 65 -5.52 -8.57 -0.38
CA TYR A 65 -6.73 -8.09 -1.06
C TYR A 65 -7.64 -9.21 -1.54
N GLY A 66 -7.22 -10.46 -1.36
CA GLY A 66 -8.08 -11.62 -1.55
C GLY A 66 -8.81 -12.06 -0.30
N ARG A 67 -8.51 -11.45 0.86
CA ARG A 67 -9.19 -11.80 2.11
C ARG A 67 -10.61 -11.26 2.15
N ASP A 68 -11.46 -11.93 2.92
CA ASP A 68 -12.82 -11.46 3.16
C ASP A 68 -12.79 -10.31 4.16
N MET A 69 -12.52 -9.12 3.67
CA MET A 69 -12.44 -7.91 4.47
C MET A 69 -12.69 -6.71 3.56
N THR A 70 -12.95 -5.55 4.14
CA THR A 70 -13.12 -4.32 3.36
C THR A 70 -11.96 -3.38 3.61
N HIS A 71 -11.67 -2.54 2.61
CA HIS A 71 -10.58 -1.58 2.63
C HIS A 71 -11.10 -0.23 2.19
N LYS A 72 -10.59 0.82 2.82
CA LYS A 72 -10.94 2.19 2.46
C LYS A 72 -9.69 3.04 2.44
N LEU A 73 -9.52 3.83 1.38
CA LEU A 73 -8.47 4.85 1.32
C LEU A 73 -8.98 6.10 2.00
N ASP A 74 -8.47 6.39 3.20
CA ASP A 74 -8.92 7.53 4.01
C ASP A 74 -8.32 8.83 3.52
N GLN A 75 -7.02 8.83 3.28
CA GLN A 75 -6.27 10.01 2.88
C GLN A 75 -5.13 9.61 1.98
N CYS A 76 -4.79 10.48 1.03
CA CYS A 76 -3.61 10.30 0.18
C CYS A 76 -3.01 11.67 -0.10
N VAL A 77 -1.72 11.81 0.15
CA VAL A 77 -0.98 13.04 -0.09
C VAL A 77 0.16 12.74 -1.04
N VAL A 78 0.25 13.52 -2.10
CA VAL A 78 1.31 13.38 -3.11
C VAL A 78 2.08 14.69 -3.16
N GLN A 79 3.39 14.60 -3.03
CA GLN A 79 4.27 15.76 -3.17
C GLN A 79 5.54 15.32 -3.89
N GLY A 80 5.73 15.80 -5.12
CA GLY A 80 6.87 15.40 -5.95
C GLY A 80 6.90 13.88 -6.10
N ASP A 81 8.01 13.28 -5.73
CA ASP A 81 8.23 11.84 -5.84
C ASP A 81 7.88 11.10 -4.54
N HIS A 82 7.10 11.71 -3.66
CA HIS A 82 6.70 11.10 -2.40
C HIS A 82 5.19 11.01 -2.28
N VAL A 83 4.74 9.88 -1.74
CA VAL A 83 3.31 9.64 -1.50
C VAL A 83 3.15 9.09 -0.09
N ALA A 84 2.15 9.62 0.62
CA ALA A 84 1.76 9.08 1.91
C ALA A 84 0.26 8.80 1.86
N PHE A 85 -0.18 7.66 2.41
CA PHE A 85 -1.62 7.40 2.48
C PHE A 85 -1.97 6.61 3.73
N GLN A 86 -3.24 6.72 4.10
CA GLN A 86 -3.80 5.98 5.22
C GLN A 86 -4.95 5.12 4.72
N GLU A 87 -4.95 3.86 5.12
CA GLU A 87 -5.95 2.88 4.72
C GLU A 87 -6.57 2.29 5.97
N SER A 88 -7.92 2.22 5.99
CA SER A 88 -8.68 1.55 7.06
C SER A 88 -9.18 0.22 6.54
N CYS A 89 -9.01 -0.83 7.33
CA CYS A 89 -9.41 -2.17 6.97
C CYS A 89 -10.32 -2.73 8.05
N LEU A 90 -11.32 -3.53 7.61
CA LEU A 90 -12.30 -4.11 8.53
C LEU A 90 -12.52 -5.57 8.15
N TYR A 91 -12.26 -6.47 9.10
CA TYR A 91 -12.55 -7.90 8.96
C TYR A 91 -14.01 -8.19 9.32
N PRO A 92 -14.58 -9.34 8.86
CA PRO A 92 -15.97 -9.67 9.16
C PRO A 92 -16.29 -9.81 10.65
N ASP A 93 -15.29 -10.16 11.46
CA ASP A 93 -15.48 -10.29 12.91
C ASP A 93 -15.42 -8.94 13.65
N GLY A 94 -15.26 -7.85 12.92
CA GLY A 94 -15.18 -6.51 13.50
C GLY A 94 -13.78 -6.01 13.82
N THR A 95 -12.76 -6.85 13.65
CA THR A 95 -11.37 -6.44 13.86
C THR A 95 -11.00 -5.35 12.86
N ARG A 96 -10.43 -4.26 13.36
CA ARG A 96 -10.00 -3.14 12.53
C ARG A 96 -8.48 -3.06 12.46
N VAL A 97 -8.00 -2.64 11.29
CA VAL A 97 -6.58 -2.39 11.07
C VAL A 97 -6.45 -1.01 10.44
N LEU A 98 -5.52 -0.23 10.95
CA LEU A 98 -5.20 1.07 10.38
C LEU A 98 -3.78 0.98 9.83
N ALA A 99 -3.59 1.29 8.56
CA ALA A 99 -2.29 1.19 7.91
C ALA A 99 -1.89 2.54 7.33
N ASN A 100 -0.67 2.97 7.66
CA ASN A 100 -0.07 4.16 7.05
C ASN A 100 1.09 3.73 6.18
N SER A 101 1.16 4.28 4.98
CA SER A 101 2.22 3.99 4.01
C SER A 101 2.97 5.26 3.66
N MET A 102 4.31 5.12 3.55
CA MET A 102 5.18 6.15 3.01
C MET A 102 5.89 5.56 1.80
N MET A 103 5.81 6.24 0.67
CA MET A 103 6.33 5.71 -0.59
C MET A 103 7.23 6.73 -1.29
N SER A 104 8.23 6.22 -2.00
CA SER A 104 9.03 6.99 -2.94
C SER A 104 8.77 6.48 -4.34
N LEU A 105 8.79 7.40 -5.31
CA LEU A 105 8.47 7.09 -6.70
C LEU A 105 9.69 7.30 -7.60
N ARG A 106 9.71 6.56 -8.71
CA ARG A 106 10.60 6.81 -9.84
C ARG A 106 9.76 6.67 -11.09
N ASP A 107 9.71 7.73 -11.89
CA ASP A 107 8.90 7.81 -13.12
C ASP A 107 7.43 7.45 -12.84
N GLY A 108 6.90 7.93 -11.72
CA GLY A 108 5.52 7.72 -11.34
C GLY A 108 5.21 6.35 -10.76
N LYS A 109 6.21 5.46 -10.63
CA LYS A 109 6.03 4.11 -10.07
C LYS A 109 6.66 4.01 -8.69
N ILE A 110 6.05 3.20 -7.83
CA ILE A 110 6.56 2.99 -6.48
C ILE A 110 7.85 2.17 -6.53
N VAL A 111 8.92 2.71 -5.95
CA VAL A 111 10.20 1.99 -5.85
C VAL A 111 10.51 1.62 -4.41
N ASP A 112 9.91 2.29 -3.44
CA ASP A 112 10.15 2.04 -2.02
C ASP A 112 8.89 2.35 -1.24
N GLN A 113 8.54 1.48 -0.30
CA GLN A 113 7.36 1.67 0.52
C GLN A 113 7.58 1.07 1.90
N THR A 114 7.18 1.80 2.92
CA THR A 114 7.11 1.28 4.29
C THR A 114 5.68 1.41 4.78
N VAL A 115 5.13 0.32 5.28
CA VAL A 115 3.78 0.26 5.82
C VAL A 115 3.85 0.00 7.31
N LEU A 116 3.18 0.84 8.09
CA LEU A 116 3.00 0.64 9.53
C LEU A 116 1.54 0.30 9.78
N GLN A 117 1.30 -0.80 10.48
CA GLN A 117 -0.07 -1.24 10.78
C GLN A 117 -0.33 -1.24 12.27
N ALA A 118 -1.49 -0.70 12.64
CA ALA A 118 -2.00 -0.80 14.00
C ALA A 118 -3.26 -1.66 13.96
N TRP A 119 -3.31 -2.65 14.83
CA TRP A 119 -4.39 -3.63 14.91
C TRP A 119 -5.16 -3.48 16.20
N ASP A 120 -6.48 -3.73 16.14
CA ASP A 120 -7.25 -3.87 17.37
C ASP A 120 -6.65 -4.96 18.23
N ALA A 121 -6.61 -4.72 19.53
CA ALA A 121 -6.14 -5.72 20.48
C ALA A 121 -7.19 -6.83 20.62
N GLU A 122 -6.72 -8.04 20.87
CA GLU A 122 -7.62 -9.13 21.22
C GLU A 122 -8.12 -8.91 22.65
N GLU A 123 -9.38 -9.27 22.87
CA GLU A 123 -10.01 -9.15 24.19
C GLU A 123 -10.07 -10.48 24.89
#